data_d04907b159e3405f145164059b915e30
#
_entry.id   d04907b159e3405f145164059b915e30
#
_cell.length_a   1.000
_cell.length_b   1.000
_cell.length_c   1.000
_cell.angle_alpha   90.00
_cell.angle_beta   90.00
_cell.angle_gamma   90.00
#
_symmetry.space_group_name_H-M   'P 1'
#
loop_
_entity.id
_entity.type
_entity.pdbx_description
1 polymer ?
#
loop_
_entity_poly.entity_id
_entity_poly.type
_entity_poly.pdbx_seq_one_letter_code
_entity_poly.pdbx_strand_id
1 'polypeptide(L)'
;MKFLISDGYSRASRDKLEEAGMSFAWKLYADMLLKYFPDAEYEVFFPSDTNVEDFPGKSELEKYAGIIWTGSDLDINETHIPTNAGQITVAELAYEVGVPQWGSCWGIQMAAVAAGGTVIRNVKGREMGIGRKITKTEEGKKHPMLEGKGDIFYAFESHYDIVDKLPDGAVVLAVNPFSGIQAMVVEHKNGVYWASQYHPEYNLHEIARLTTAREKLLIEQGFFKDHEAMQRYVDKMEELYKDPSRTDLAWQLGIDEDIIDDTIRQTDFRNWIKFVKNR
;
A
#
# COMPACT_ATOMS: atom_id res chain seq x y z
N MET A 1 -6.06 -20.05 -9.32
CA MET A 1 -4.97 -19.11 -9.69
C MET A 1 -4.11 -18.86 -8.48
N LYS A 2 -2.79 -18.84 -8.65
CA LYS A 2 -1.84 -18.68 -7.54
C LYS A 2 -1.20 -17.29 -7.56
N PHE A 3 -1.09 -16.64 -6.41
CA PHE A 3 -0.52 -15.32 -6.24
C PHE A 3 0.71 -15.37 -5.33
N LEU A 4 1.66 -14.47 -5.55
CA LEU A 4 2.76 -14.23 -4.64
C LEU A 4 2.47 -12.96 -3.83
N ILE A 5 2.51 -13.03 -2.50
CA ILE A 5 2.43 -11.86 -1.61
C ILE A 5 3.83 -11.61 -1.05
N SER A 6 4.46 -10.53 -1.46
CA SER A 6 5.77 -10.12 -0.97
C SER A 6 5.59 -9.16 0.20
N ASP A 7 5.93 -9.62 1.42
CA ASP A 7 5.88 -8.79 2.64
C ASP A 7 7.23 -8.10 2.85
N GLY A 8 7.25 -6.79 2.59
CA GLY A 8 8.47 -5.97 2.66
C GLY A 8 9.01 -5.72 4.06
N TYR A 9 8.23 -5.99 5.12
CA TYR A 9 8.68 -5.76 6.50
C TYR A 9 9.72 -6.78 6.96
N SER A 10 10.73 -6.31 7.70
CA SER A 10 11.66 -7.20 8.40
C SER A 10 10.94 -7.95 9.54
N ARG A 11 11.52 -9.07 10.00
CA ARG A 11 10.97 -9.81 11.14
C ARG A 11 10.81 -8.93 12.37
N ALA A 12 11.83 -8.16 12.70
CA ALA A 12 11.77 -7.26 13.86
C ALA A 12 10.66 -6.20 13.73
N SER A 13 10.41 -5.70 12.52
CA SER A 13 9.32 -4.75 12.27
C SER A 13 7.96 -5.43 12.37
N ARG A 14 7.81 -6.65 11.85
CA ARG A 14 6.56 -7.42 11.98
C ARG A 14 6.26 -7.74 13.45
N ASP A 15 7.24 -8.21 14.21
CA ASP A 15 7.09 -8.51 15.64
C ASP A 15 6.65 -7.25 16.43
N LYS A 16 7.27 -6.10 16.15
CA LYS A 16 6.88 -4.82 16.77
C LYS A 16 5.46 -4.38 16.44
N LEU A 17 5.01 -4.58 15.20
CA LEU A 17 3.64 -4.24 14.79
C LEU A 17 2.62 -5.19 15.44
N GLU A 18 2.94 -6.49 15.51
CA GLU A 18 2.12 -7.49 16.20
C GLU A 18 2.01 -7.20 17.71
N GLU A 19 3.10 -6.83 18.38
CA GLU A 19 3.10 -6.39 19.78
C GLU A 19 2.16 -5.18 20.01
N ALA A 20 2.05 -4.31 19.03
CA ALA A 20 1.10 -3.18 19.07
C ALA A 20 -0.34 -3.59 18.74
N GLY A 21 -0.59 -4.84 18.37
CA GLY A 21 -1.89 -5.39 18.01
C GLY A 21 -2.29 -5.19 16.54
N MET A 22 -1.34 -4.84 15.67
CA MET A 22 -1.57 -4.73 14.23
C MET A 22 -1.46 -6.10 13.55
N SER A 23 -2.28 -6.35 12.55
CA SER A 23 -2.17 -7.54 11.70
C SER A 23 -0.93 -7.46 10.80
N PHE A 24 -0.36 -8.62 10.43
CA PHE A 24 0.71 -8.66 9.44
C PHE A 24 0.24 -8.15 8.08
N ALA A 25 1.08 -7.40 7.39
CA ALA A 25 0.73 -6.80 6.10
C ALA A 25 0.34 -7.85 5.05
N TRP A 26 1.10 -8.96 4.97
CA TRP A 26 0.74 -10.07 4.08
C TRP A 26 -0.64 -10.65 4.38
N LYS A 27 -1.01 -10.74 5.68
CA LYS A 27 -2.29 -11.29 6.09
C LYS A 27 -3.46 -10.40 5.65
N LEU A 28 -3.33 -9.08 5.78
CA LEU A 28 -4.33 -8.12 5.31
C LEU A 28 -4.58 -8.28 3.80
N TYR A 29 -3.51 -8.46 3.02
CA TYR A 29 -3.64 -8.70 1.58
C TYR A 29 -4.20 -10.10 1.25
N ALA A 30 -3.83 -11.13 2.01
CA ALA A 30 -4.38 -12.47 1.83
C ALA A 30 -5.89 -12.49 2.12
N ASP A 31 -6.31 -11.85 3.22
CA ASP A 31 -7.73 -11.74 3.59
C ASP A 31 -8.53 -10.97 2.51
N MET A 32 -7.96 -9.88 1.99
CA MET A 32 -8.57 -9.10 0.92
C MET A 32 -8.60 -9.85 -0.41
N LEU A 33 -7.54 -10.60 -0.76
CA LEU A 33 -7.50 -11.47 -1.94
C LEU A 33 -8.60 -12.53 -1.87
N LEU A 34 -8.69 -13.26 -0.76
CA LEU A 34 -9.69 -14.31 -0.58
C LEU A 34 -11.13 -13.76 -0.49
N LYS A 35 -11.32 -12.54 0.01
CA LYS A 35 -12.62 -11.86 -0.02
C LYS A 35 -13.15 -11.66 -1.46
N TYR A 36 -12.29 -11.28 -2.40
CA TYR A 36 -12.69 -10.99 -3.78
C TYR A 36 -12.43 -12.14 -4.74
N PHE A 37 -11.63 -13.10 -4.34
CA PHE A 37 -11.32 -14.30 -5.09
C PHE A 37 -11.16 -15.52 -4.14
N PRO A 38 -12.26 -16.11 -3.65
CA PRO A 38 -12.23 -17.21 -2.66
C PRO A 38 -11.43 -18.44 -3.09
N ASP A 39 -11.36 -18.71 -4.39
CA ASP A 39 -10.64 -19.87 -4.96
C ASP A 39 -9.16 -19.52 -5.29
N ALA A 40 -8.66 -18.37 -4.87
CA ALA A 40 -7.26 -18.03 -5.08
C ALA A 40 -6.36 -18.83 -4.12
N GLU A 41 -5.22 -19.26 -4.63
CA GLU A 41 -4.10 -19.76 -3.83
C GLU A 41 -3.05 -18.66 -3.70
N TYR A 42 -2.30 -18.65 -2.63
CA TYR A 42 -1.20 -17.71 -2.46
C TYR A 42 -0.01 -18.32 -1.74
N GLU A 43 1.15 -17.76 -2.00
CA GLU A 43 2.37 -17.96 -1.24
C GLU A 43 2.82 -16.63 -0.68
N VAL A 44 3.47 -16.66 0.49
CA VAL A 44 4.04 -15.47 1.12
C VAL A 44 5.55 -15.51 1.00
N PHE A 45 6.13 -14.48 0.44
CA PHE A 45 7.56 -14.27 0.34
C PHE A 45 8.00 -13.19 1.32
N PHE A 46 9.04 -13.47 2.10
CA PHE A 46 9.63 -12.55 3.08
C PHE A 46 11.04 -12.17 2.65
N PRO A 47 11.21 -11.15 1.81
CA PRO A 47 12.52 -10.76 1.27
C PRO A 47 13.56 -10.48 2.36
N SER A 48 13.14 -9.81 3.45
CA SER A 48 14.06 -9.46 4.55
C SER A 48 14.55 -10.64 5.38
N ASP A 49 13.91 -11.81 5.25
CA ASP A 49 14.26 -13.04 6.00
C ASP A 49 14.84 -14.13 5.07
N THR A 50 14.99 -13.84 3.79
CA THR A 50 15.44 -14.78 2.76
C THR A 50 16.79 -14.33 2.21
N ASN A 51 17.69 -15.26 1.95
CA ASN A 51 18.95 -14.92 1.26
C ASN A 51 18.65 -14.50 -0.18
N VAL A 52 19.38 -13.51 -0.68
CA VAL A 52 19.11 -12.93 -2.01
C VAL A 52 19.27 -13.95 -3.15
N GLU A 53 20.17 -14.92 -3.00
CA GLU A 53 20.33 -16.04 -3.94
C GLU A 53 19.11 -16.97 -4.04
N ASP A 54 18.24 -16.94 -3.04
CA ASP A 54 17.00 -17.73 -2.98
C ASP A 54 15.77 -16.91 -3.44
N PHE A 55 15.96 -15.70 -3.92
CA PHE A 55 14.86 -14.87 -4.43
C PHE A 55 14.29 -15.45 -5.73
N PRO A 56 12.96 -15.31 -5.98
CA PRO A 56 12.32 -15.89 -7.14
C PRO A 56 12.89 -15.35 -8.46
N GLY A 57 13.37 -16.22 -9.31
CA GLY A 57 13.78 -15.91 -10.67
C GLY A 57 12.61 -15.96 -11.66
N LYS A 58 12.87 -15.67 -12.96
CA LYS A 58 11.85 -15.60 -14.02
C LYS A 58 10.94 -16.83 -14.07
N SER A 59 11.52 -18.02 -14.10
CA SER A 59 10.76 -19.29 -14.20
C SER A 59 9.90 -19.58 -12.97
N GLU A 60 10.25 -18.99 -11.82
CA GLU A 60 9.41 -19.04 -10.61
C GLU A 60 8.26 -18.05 -10.72
N LEU A 61 8.55 -16.80 -11.11
CA LEU A 61 7.57 -15.74 -11.23
C LEU A 61 6.47 -16.07 -12.25
N GLU A 62 6.81 -16.72 -13.36
CA GLU A 62 5.85 -17.17 -14.40
C GLU A 62 4.76 -18.13 -13.88
N LYS A 63 4.94 -18.73 -12.70
CA LYS A 63 3.94 -19.62 -12.08
C LYS A 63 2.80 -18.86 -11.41
N TYR A 64 2.97 -17.57 -11.16
CA TYR A 64 1.98 -16.75 -10.46
C TYR A 64 1.09 -15.99 -11.44
N ALA A 65 -0.19 -15.92 -11.12
CA ALA A 65 -1.17 -15.12 -11.85
C ALA A 65 -0.99 -13.61 -11.57
N GLY A 66 -0.39 -13.27 -10.43
CA GLY A 66 -0.08 -11.90 -10.04
C GLY A 66 0.80 -11.84 -8.79
N ILE A 67 1.46 -10.71 -8.61
CA ILE A 67 2.32 -10.42 -7.44
C ILE A 67 1.71 -9.25 -6.69
N ILE A 68 1.65 -9.37 -5.35
CA ILE A 68 1.16 -8.33 -4.44
C ILE A 68 2.32 -7.90 -3.56
N TRP A 69 2.67 -6.61 -3.63
CA TRP A 69 3.70 -5.98 -2.82
C TRP A 69 3.04 -5.21 -1.68
N THR A 70 3.32 -5.60 -0.45
CA THR A 70 2.79 -4.89 0.73
C THR A 70 3.51 -3.55 0.93
N GLY A 71 3.06 -2.77 1.91
CA GLY A 71 3.86 -1.69 2.48
C GLY A 71 5.13 -2.20 3.16
N SER A 72 6.04 -1.27 3.49
CA SER A 72 7.26 -1.54 4.24
C SER A 72 7.71 -0.31 5.01
N ASP A 73 8.61 -0.48 5.97
CA ASP A 73 9.35 0.58 6.65
C ASP A 73 10.77 0.78 6.12
N LEU A 74 11.12 0.11 5.02
CA LEU A 74 12.38 0.25 4.31
C LEU A 74 12.47 1.56 3.52
N ASP A 75 13.69 2.04 3.27
CA ASP A 75 13.97 3.11 2.32
C ASP A 75 14.42 2.50 0.99
N ILE A 76 13.69 2.76 -0.09
CA ILE A 76 13.96 2.16 -1.40
C ILE A 76 15.29 2.63 -2.01
N ASN A 77 15.81 3.77 -1.55
CA ASN A 77 17.09 4.31 -2.00
C ASN A 77 18.30 3.61 -1.35
N GLU A 78 18.09 2.83 -0.29
CA GLU A 78 19.16 2.03 0.35
C GLU A 78 19.47 0.76 -0.45
N THR A 79 19.80 0.93 -1.74
CA THR A 79 20.15 -0.19 -2.63
C THR A 79 21.48 -0.88 -2.31
N HIS A 80 22.27 -0.30 -1.39
CA HIS A 80 23.44 -0.97 -0.82
C HIS A 80 23.05 -2.13 0.12
N ILE A 81 21.80 -2.20 0.56
CA ILE A 81 21.23 -3.31 1.31
C ILE A 81 20.81 -4.40 0.29
N PRO A 82 21.43 -5.60 0.31
CA PRO A 82 21.20 -6.60 -0.73
C PRO A 82 19.73 -7.02 -0.89
N THR A 83 18.98 -7.11 0.22
CA THR A 83 17.57 -7.48 0.19
C THR A 83 16.68 -6.39 -0.44
N ASN A 84 17.03 -5.10 -0.30
CA ASN A 84 16.32 -4.01 -0.97
C ASN A 84 16.56 -4.06 -2.48
N ALA A 85 17.83 -4.17 -2.90
CA ALA A 85 18.20 -4.34 -4.30
C ALA A 85 17.56 -5.60 -4.91
N GLY A 86 17.55 -6.69 -4.16
CA GLY A 86 16.92 -7.95 -4.58
C GLY A 86 15.42 -7.82 -4.84
N GLN A 87 14.69 -7.10 -3.98
CA GLN A 87 13.26 -6.84 -4.20
C GLN A 87 13.01 -6.03 -5.49
N ILE A 88 13.82 -4.99 -5.74
CA ILE A 88 13.76 -4.22 -6.99
C ILE A 88 13.98 -5.15 -8.19
N THR A 89 15.01 -6.01 -8.13
CA THR A 89 15.29 -7.00 -9.18
C THR A 89 14.13 -7.96 -9.41
N VAL A 90 13.47 -8.44 -8.37
CA VAL A 90 12.27 -9.30 -8.53
C VAL A 90 11.14 -8.56 -9.25
N ALA A 91 10.90 -7.28 -8.92
CA ALA A 91 9.90 -6.46 -9.61
C ALA A 91 10.25 -6.20 -11.08
N GLU A 92 11.55 -5.98 -11.40
CA GLU A 92 12.07 -5.87 -12.76
C GLU A 92 11.85 -7.16 -13.56
N LEU A 93 12.16 -8.31 -12.96
CA LEU A 93 11.93 -9.63 -13.58
C LEU A 93 10.44 -9.89 -13.81
N ALA A 94 9.57 -9.48 -12.89
CA ALA A 94 8.13 -9.58 -13.06
C ALA A 94 7.62 -8.74 -14.23
N TYR A 95 8.15 -7.53 -14.44
CA TYR A 95 7.88 -6.75 -15.66
C TYR A 95 8.36 -7.48 -16.91
N GLU A 96 9.53 -8.11 -16.88
CA GLU A 96 10.08 -8.83 -18.05
C GLU A 96 9.24 -10.03 -18.44
N VAL A 97 8.80 -10.84 -17.48
CA VAL A 97 7.98 -12.04 -17.74
C VAL A 97 6.50 -11.72 -17.93
N GLY A 98 6.08 -10.48 -17.65
CA GLY A 98 4.71 -10.03 -17.90
C GLY A 98 3.70 -10.42 -16.84
N VAL A 99 4.14 -10.78 -15.61
CA VAL A 99 3.23 -11.05 -14.50
C VAL A 99 2.66 -9.74 -13.96
N PRO A 100 1.32 -9.60 -13.85
CA PRO A 100 0.69 -8.40 -13.29
C PRO A 100 1.10 -8.18 -11.84
N GLN A 101 1.39 -6.93 -11.49
CA GLN A 101 1.78 -6.56 -10.15
C GLN A 101 0.77 -5.57 -9.53
N TRP A 102 0.58 -5.68 -8.23
CA TRP A 102 -0.13 -4.73 -7.38
C TRP A 102 0.78 -4.30 -6.23
N GLY A 103 0.67 -3.04 -5.78
CA GLY A 103 1.35 -2.63 -4.56
C GLY A 103 0.82 -1.35 -3.94
N SER A 104 0.94 -1.27 -2.61
CA SER A 104 0.63 -0.06 -1.83
C SER A 104 1.87 0.48 -1.13
N CYS A 105 1.95 1.78 -0.94
CA CYS A 105 3.00 2.49 -0.22
C CYS A 105 4.41 2.14 -0.74
N TRP A 106 5.13 1.20 -0.13
CA TRP A 106 6.36 0.62 -0.67
C TRP A 106 6.17 0.11 -2.10
N GLY A 107 5.01 -0.47 -2.38
CA GLY A 107 4.68 -1.01 -3.71
C GLY A 107 4.63 0.04 -4.82
N ILE A 108 4.16 1.27 -4.57
CA ILE A 108 4.21 2.33 -5.61
C ILE A 108 5.63 2.82 -5.85
N GLN A 109 6.45 2.87 -4.79
CA GLN A 109 7.86 3.18 -4.91
C GLN A 109 8.59 2.12 -5.74
N MET A 110 8.30 0.84 -5.45
CA MET A 110 8.80 -0.32 -6.19
C MET A 110 8.40 -0.26 -7.67
N ALA A 111 7.13 0.06 -7.97
CA ALA A 111 6.63 0.20 -9.34
C ALA A 111 7.41 1.27 -10.12
N ALA A 112 7.73 2.40 -9.47
CA ALA A 112 8.50 3.47 -10.08
C ALA A 112 9.95 3.08 -10.32
N VAL A 113 10.65 2.62 -9.27
CA VAL A 113 12.11 2.39 -9.32
C VAL A 113 12.45 1.22 -10.24
N ALA A 114 11.70 0.11 -10.19
CA ALA A 114 11.92 -1.05 -11.05
C ALA A 114 11.67 -0.77 -12.55
N ALA A 115 11.03 0.33 -12.88
CA ALA A 115 10.82 0.79 -14.27
C ALA A 115 11.72 1.98 -14.65
N GLY A 116 12.65 2.41 -13.76
CA GLY A 116 13.62 3.48 -14.03
C GLY A 116 13.19 4.87 -13.55
N GLY A 117 12.14 4.99 -12.76
CA GLY A 117 11.74 6.20 -12.05
C GLY A 117 12.58 6.47 -10.80
N THR A 118 12.26 7.52 -10.06
CA THR A 118 12.94 7.88 -8.81
C THR A 118 11.97 8.20 -7.68
N VAL A 119 12.42 7.97 -6.46
CA VAL A 119 11.72 8.21 -5.21
C VAL A 119 12.56 9.14 -4.33
N ILE A 120 11.93 10.08 -3.69
CA ILE A 120 12.57 11.02 -2.76
C ILE A 120 11.77 11.13 -1.47
N ARG A 121 12.42 11.62 -0.43
CA ARG A 121 11.76 12.01 0.80
C ARG A 121 10.89 13.25 0.58
N ASN A 122 9.62 13.20 1.03
CA ASN A 122 8.72 14.34 0.91
C ASN A 122 9.20 15.51 1.76
N VAL A 123 9.48 16.63 1.12
CA VAL A 123 9.93 17.87 1.81
C VAL A 123 8.88 18.47 2.75
N LYS A 124 7.60 18.11 2.55
CA LYS A 124 6.49 18.52 3.44
C LYS A 124 6.36 17.65 4.69
N GLY A 125 7.15 16.58 4.80
CA GLY A 125 7.10 15.66 5.91
C GLY A 125 6.32 14.38 5.62
N ARG A 126 5.97 13.66 6.70
CA ARG A 126 5.20 12.41 6.64
C ARG A 126 3.72 12.68 6.38
N GLU A 127 3.09 11.85 5.55
CA GLU A 127 1.63 11.72 5.49
C GLU A 127 1.24 10.51 6.34
N MET A 128 0.34 10.72 7.31
CA MET A 128 -0.05 9.70 8.29
C MET A 128 -1.51 9.82 8.68
N GLY A 129 -2.16 8.69 8.87
CA GLY A 129 -3.56 8.60 9.28
C GLY A 129 -4.49 8.62 8.09
N ILE A 130 -5.12 9.75 7.79
CA ILE A 130 -6.10 9.88 6.72
C ILE A 130 -5.61 10.87 5.68
N GLY A 131 -5.23 10.36 4.52
CA GLY A 131 -4.94 11.15 3.31
C GLY A 131 -6.23 11.76 2.78
N ARG A 132 -6.20 13.09 2.59
CA ARG A 132 -7.39 13.84 2.26
C ARG A 132 -7.35 14.39 0.85
N LYS A 133 -8.53 14.52 0.24
CA LYS A 133 -8.70 15.15 -1.07
C LYS A 133 -7.84 14.47 -2.15
N ILE A 134 -7.77 13.14 -2.10
CA ILE A 134 -7.17 12.39 -3.20
C ILE A 134 -8.12 12.53 -4.39
N THR A 135 -7.63 13.16 -5.45
CA THR A 135 -8.43 13.54 -6.62
C THR A 135 -7.98 12.74 -7.83
N LYS A 136 -8.92 12.10 -8.54
CA LYS A 136 -8.62 11.43 -9.81
C LYS A 136 -8.15 12.42 -10.86
N THR A 137 -7.16 12.03 -11.63
CA THR A 137 -6.82 12.70 -12.89
C THR A 137 -7.84 12.39 -13.98
N GLU A 138 -7.75 13.02 -15.12
CA GLU A 138 -8.62 12.69 -16.27
C GLU A 138 -8.37 11.27 -16.79
N GLU A 139 -7.14 10.78 -16.69
CA GLU A 139 -6.76 9.39 -16.95
C GLU A 139 -7.33 8.45 -15.87
N GLY A 140 -7.26 8.85 -14.61
CA GLY A 140 -7.80 8.08 -13.48
C GLY A 140 -9.31 7.89 -13.53
N LYS A 141 -10.06 8.87 -14.06
CA LYS A 141 -11.51 8.76 -14.28
C LYS A 141 -11.88 7.68 -15.30
N LYS A 142 -10.98 7.38 -16.22
CA LYS A 142 -11.19 6.43 -17.32
C LYS A 142 -10.56 5.07 -17.05
N HIS A 143 -9.60 5.00 -16.13
CA HIS A 143 -8.83 3.76 -15.90
C HIS A 143 -9.58 2.77 -15.02
N PRO A 144 -9.61 1.47 -15.39
CA PRO A 144 -10.35 0.44 -14.65
C PRO A 144 -9.96 0.33 -13.18
N MET A 145 -8.73 0.65 -12.80
CA MET A 145 -8.26 0.60 -11.41
C MET A 145 -9.17 1.38 -10.46
N LEU A 146 -9.58 2.59 -10.86
CA LEU A 146 -10.38 3.48 -10.03
C LEU A 146 -11.88 3.51 -10.41
N GLU A 147 -12.33 2.57 -11.26
CA GLU A 147 -13.74 2.44 -11.60
C GLU A 147 -14.59 2.15 -10.36
N GLY A 148 -15.64 2.94 -10.15
CA GLY A 148 -16.53 2.83 -8.99
C GLY A 148 -16.05 3.57 -7.72
N LYS A 149 -14.86 4.15 -7.73
CA LYS A 149 -14.39 5.04 -6.66
C LYS A 149 -14.84 6.48 -6.94
N GLY A 150 -15.05 7.31 -5.93
CA GLY A 150 -15.39 8.74 -6.10
C GLY A 150 -14.31 9.51 -6.85
N ASP A 151 -14.66 10.66 -7.48
CA ASP A 151 -13.68 11.52 -8.15
C ASP A 151 -12.73 12.19 -7.16
N ILE A 152 -13.20 12.42 -5.94
CA ILE A 152 -12.43 12.83 -4.76
C ILE A 152 -12.75 11.82 -3.68
N PHE A 153 -11.73 11.30 -3.01
CA PHE A 153 -11.87 10.31 -1.95
C PHE A 153 -10.80 10.49 -0.87
N TYR A 154 -10.99 9.81 0.25
CA TYR A 154 -10.02 9.71 1.34
C TYR A 154 -9.49 8.28 1.42
N ALA A 155 -8.29 8.11 1.98
CA ALA A 155 -7.68 6.81 2.17
C ALA A 155 -6.73 6.82 3.37
N PHE A 156 -6.33 5.64 3.85
CA PHE A 156 -5.33 5.53 4.90
C PHE A 156 -3.92 5.74 4.36
N GLU A 157 -3.12 6.53 5.07
CA GLU A 157 -1.76 6.90 4.70
C GLU A 157 -0.76 6.62 5.80
N SER A 158 0.43 6.17 5.44
CA SER A 158 1.52 6.02 6.37
C SER A 158 2.86 5.96 5.64
N HIS A 159 3.29 7.08 5.05
CA HIS A 159 4.53 7.14 4.28
C HIS A 159 5.28 8.45 4.50
N TYR A 160 6.56 8.44 4.15
CA TYR A 160 7.43 9.61 4.13
C TYR A 160 7.93 9.91 2.72
N ASP A 161 8.21 8.85 1.96
CA ASP A 161 8.80 8.93 0.64
C ASP A 161 7.71 8.98 -0.44
N ILE A 162 8.00 9.64 -1.55
CA ILE A 162 7.10 9.88 -2.67
C ILE A 162 7.82 9.61 -3.99
N VAL A 163 7.06 9.23 -5.01
CA VAL A 163 7.57 9.15 -6.39
C VAL A 163 7.87 10.56 -6.89
N ASP A 164 9.11 10.80 -7.32
CA ASP A 164 9.60 12.10 -7.85
C ASP A 164 9.57 12.11 -9.37
N LYS A 165 10.30 11.18 -10.01
CA LYS A 165 10.28 11.06 -11.46
C LYS A 165 9.53 9.81 -11.87
N LEU A 166 8.55 10.00 -12.72
CA LEU A 166 7.82 8.90 -13.33
C LEU A 166 8.73 8.14 -14.29
N PRO A 167 8.67 6.79 -14.30
CA PRO A 167 9.28 6.01 -15.38
C PRO A 167 8.49 6.18 -16.68
N ASP A 168 9.13 5.82 -17.81
CA ASP A 168 8.44 5.70 -19.08
C ASP A 168 7.30 4.67 -18.98
N GLY A 169 6.15 4.97 -19.59
CA GLY A 169 4.96 4.12 -19.53
C GLY A 169 4.12 4.27 -18.26
N ALA A 170 4.48 5.21 -17.37
CA ALA A 170 3.67 5.50 -16.20
C ALA A 170 2.52 6.46 -16.52
N VAL A 171 1.33 6.16 -15.97
CA VAL A 171 0.14 7.02 -16.02
C VAL A 171 -0.31 7.30 -14.60
N VAL A 172 -0.35 8.57 -14.22
CA VAL A 172 -0.85 9.02 -12.90
C VAL A 172 -2.37 9.01 -12.91
N LEU A 173 -2.97 8.31 -11.94
CA LEU A 173 -4.41 8.12 -11.85
C LEU A 173 -5.07 8.97 -10.75
N ALA A 174 -4.35 9.25 -9.67
CA ALA A 174 -4.83 10.10 -8.59
C ALA A 174 -3.68 10.88 -7.94
N VAL A 175 -4.03 12.05 -7.42
CA VAL A 175 -3.08 12.96 -6.76
C VAL A 175 -3.70 13.58 -5.52
N ASN A 176 -2.86 14.02 -4.57
CA ASN A 176 -3.30 14.91 -3.50
C ASN A 176 -2.36 16.12 -3.34
N PRO A 177 -2.79 17.20 -2.65
CA PRO A 177 -1.97 18.39 -2.48
C PRO A 177 -0.73 18.21 -1.60
N PHE A 178 -0.70 17.16 -0.76
CA PHE A 178 0.37 16.94 0.21
C PHE A 178 1.54 16.17 -0.40
N SER A 179 1.27 14.99 -0.96
CA SER A 179 2.30 14.07 -1.45
C SER A 179 2.38 13.95 -2.96
N GLY A 180 1.49 14.62 -3.71
CA GLY A 180 1.44 14.52 -5.16
C GLY A 180 0.82 13.20 -5.60
N ILE A 181 1.60 12.30 -6.18
CA ILE A 181 1.11 11.06 -6.80
C ILE A 181 0.57 10.11 -5.72
N GLN A 182 -0.71 9.72 -5.87
CA GLN A 182 -1.43 8.85 -4.96
C GLN A 182 -1.81 7.49 -5.58
N ALA A 183 -1.98 7.45 -6.88
CA ALA A 183 -2.17 6.21 -7.63
C ALA A 183 -1.58 6.33 -9.02
N MET A 184 -0.96 5.27 -9.50
CA MET A 184 -0.45 5.20 -10.87
C MET A 184 -0.50 3.76 -11.39
N VAL A 185 -0.42 3.66 -12.71
CA VAL A 185 -0.15 2.42 -13.43
C VAL A 185 1.13 2.59 -14.20
N VAL A 186 1.96 1.56 -14.23
CA VAL A 186 3.19 1.53 -15.02
C VAL A 186 3.12 0.35 -15.96
N GLU A 187 3.16 0.61 -17.26
CA GLU A 187 3.39 -0.38 -18.30
C GLU A 187 4.86 -0.37 -18.68
N HIS A 188 5.57 -1.46 -18.41
CA HIS A 188 7.01 -1.54 -18.67
C HIS A 188 7.38 -2.94 -19.18
N LYS A 189 8.16 -3.00 -20.24
CA LYS A 189 8.53 -4.26 -20.93
C LYS A 189 7.26 -5.05 -21.32
N ASN A 190 7.06 -6.22 -20.73
CA ASN A 190 5.89 -7.08 -20.99
C ASN A 190 4.85 -7.03 -19.86
N GLY A 191 5.13 -6.29 -18.78
CA GLY A 191 4.36 -6.30 -17.55
C GLY A 191 3.60 -5.01 -17.29
N VAL A 192 2.67 -5.10 -16.36
CA VAL A 192 1.88 -3.98 -15.85
C VAL A 192 1.86 -4.00 -14.34
N TYR A 193 1.99 -2.84 -13.72
CA TYR A 193 1.95 -2.66 -12.28
C TYR A 193 0.93 -1.59 -11.91
N TRP A 194 -0.10 -1.97 -11.14
CA TRP A 194 -1.07 -1.03 -10.56
C TRP A 194 -0.66 -0.71 -9.13
N ALA A 195 -0.60 0.55 -8.78
CA ALA A 195 -0.04 0.94 -7.49
C ALA A 195 -0.74 2.13 -6.86
N SER A 196 -0.86 2.10 -5.53
CA SER A 196 -1.34 3.20 -4.70
C SER A 196 -0.30 3.64 -3.68
N GLN A 197 -0.26 4.93 -3.33
CA GLN A 197 0.54 5.42 -2.21
C GLN A 197 -0.16 5.10 -0.89
N TYR A 198 -1.49 5.17 -0.89
CA TYR A 198 -2.35 4.84 0.23
C TYR A 198 -2.55 3.32 0.40
N HIS A 199 -3.11 2.95 1.55
CA HIS A 199 -3.31 1.58 2.01
C HIS A 199 -4.78 1.14 1.94
N PRO A 200 -5.26 0.52 0.85
CA PRO A 200 -6.62 0.00 0.77
C PRO A 200 -6.86 -1.19 1.72
N GLU A 201 -5.79 -1.89 2.12
CA GLU A 201 -5.82 -3.04 3.02
C GLU A 201 -6.05 -2.65 4.48
N TYR A 202 -5.76 -1.41 4.89
CA TYR A 202 -5.99 -0.97 6.26
C TYR A 202 -7.46 -0.73 6.55
N ASN A 203 -7.81 -0.81 7.84
CA ASN A 203 -9.05 -0.33 8.43
C ASN A 203 -8.75 0.58 9.62
N LEU A 204 -9.77 1.05 10.32
CA LEU A 204 -9.61 1.96 11.48
C LEU A 204 -8.80 1.31 12.62
N HIS A 205 -8.95 0.00 12.83
CA HIS A 205 -8.16 -0.74 13.83
C HIS A 205 -6.68 -0.76 13.45
N GLU A 206 -6.35 -1.13 12.22
CA GLU A 206 -4.96 -1.24 11.77
C GLU A 206 -4.22 0.11 11.85
N ILE A 207 -4.84 1.21 11.42
CA ILE A 207 -4.22 2.52 11.52
C ILE A 207 -4.14 3.03 12.96
N ALA A 208 -5.08 2.66 13.84
CA ALA A 208 -5.01 2.93 15.26
C ALA A 208 -3.82 2.20 15.91
N ARG A 209 -3.63 0.90 15.59
CA ARG A 209 -2.48 0.12 16.09
C ARG A 209 -1.15 0.62 15.54
N LEU A 210 -1.09 0.98 14.26
CA LEU A 210 0.09 1.59 13.66
C LEU A 210 0.44 2.93 14.30
N THR A 211 -0.57 3.74 14.63
CA THR A 211 -0.39 5.01 15.36
C THR A 211 0.22 4.77 16.73
N THR A 212 -0.27 3.76 17.46
CA THR A 212 0.28 3.34 18.75
C THR A 212 1.73 2.86 18.62
N ALA A 213 2.03 2.00 17.63
CA ALA A 213 3.39 1.50 17.40
C ALA A 213 4.41 2.61 17.09
N ARG A 214 3.93 3.72 16.54
CA ARG A 214 4.75 4.88 16.12
C ARG A 214 4.59 6.10 17.04
N GLU A 215 4.00 5.96 18.23
CA GLU A 215 3.70 7.05 19.16
C GLU A 215 4.83 8.06 19.30
N LYS A 216 6.01 7.61 19.73
CA LYS A 216 7.17 8.48 19.95
C LYS A 216 7.51 9.29 18.70
N LEU A 217 7.58 8.65 17.55
CA LEU A 217 7.88 9.29 16.27
C LEU A 217 6.82 10.34 15.90
N LEU A 218 5.54 10.02 16.07
CA LEU A 218 4.43 10.90 15.70
C LEU A 218 4.33 12.12 16.62
N ILE A 219 4.66 11.99 17.90
CA ILE A 219 4.76 13.11 18.83
C ILE A 219 5.96 13.99 18.47
N GLU A 220 7.14 13.42 18.21
CA GLU A 220 8.34 14.15 17.77
C GLU A 220 8.12 14.90 16.45
N GLN A 221 7.32 14.35 15.54
CA GLN A 221 6.96 14.99 14.27
C GLN A 221 5.77 15.96 14.36
N GLY A 222 5.19 16.14 15.55
CA GLY A 222 4.14 17.13 15.81
C GLY A 222 2.73 16.72 15.39
N PHE A 223 2.47 15.41 15.09
CA PHE A 223 1.12 14.92 14.82
C PHE A 223 0.26 14.96 16.07
N PHE A 224 0.84 14.70 17.22
CA PHE A 224 0.19 14.76 18.53
C PHE A 224 1.03 15.59 19.50
N LYS A 225 0.35 16.32 20.37
CA LYS A 225 0.99 17.12 21.39
C LYS A 225 1.70 16.25 22.44
N ASP A 226 1.07 15.14 22.82
CA ASP A 226 1.46 14.25 23.90
C ASP A 226 0.75 12.88 23.73
N HIS A 227 1.11 11.93 24.62
CA HIS A 227 0.51 10.60 24.69
C HIS A 227 -1.02 10.65 24.83
N GLU A 228 -1.55 11.51 25.69
CA GLU A 228 -3.00 11.58 25.93
C GLU A 228 -3.76 12.05 24.68
N ALA A 229 -3.19 12.98 23.91
CA ALA A 229 -3.81 13.44 22.66
C ALA A 229 -3.82 12.33 21.61
N MET A 230 -2.73 11.55 21.51
CA MET A 230 -2.63 10.40 20.64
C MET A 230 -3.61 9.31 21.07
N GLN A 231 -3.66 8.99 22.37
CA GLN A 231 -4.56 7.93 22.87
C GLN A 231 -6.02 8.26 22.61
N ARG A 232 -6.46 9.50 22.84
CA ARG A 232 -7.83 9.93 22.51
C ARG A 232 -8.17 9.78 21.02
N TYR A 233 -7.21 9.97 20.14
CA TYR A 233 -7.40 9.76 18.71
C TYR A 233 -7.52 8.26 18.37
N VAL A 234 -6.66 7.43 18.94
CA VAL A 234 -6.69 5.97 18.83
C VAL A 234 -8.01 5.39 19.37
N ASP A 235 -8.44 5.84 20.55
CA ASP A 235 -9.69 5.37 21.17
C ASP A 235 -10.91 5.65 20.27
N LYS A 236 -10.98 6.85 19.65
CA LYS A 236 -12.06 7.18 18.70
C LYS A 236 -12.07 6.27 17.49
N MET A 237 -10.90 5.96 16.93
CA MET A 237 -10.80 5.03 15.80
C MET A 237 -11.25 3.62 16.18
N GLU A 238 -10.82 3.13 17.34
CA GLU A 238 -11.21 1.81 17.85
C GLU A 238 -12.70 1.70 18.19
N GLU A 239 -13.28 2.76 18.76
CA GLU A 239 -14.73 2.82 19.04
C GLU A 239 -15.53 2.83 17.73
N LEU A 240 -15.11 3.63 16.75
CA LEU A 240 -15.77 3.70 15.44
C LEU A 240 -15.59 2.39 14.65
N TYR A 241 -14.44 1.72 14.78
CA TYR A 241 -14.23 0.39 14.20
C TYR A 241 -15.20 -0.65 14.75
N LYS A 242 -15.45 -0.63 16.08
CA LYS A 242 -16.37 -1.56 16.74
C LYS A 242 -17.83 -1.25 16.43
N ASP A 243 -18.17 0.02 16.26
CA ASP A 243 -19.52 0.50 15.93
C ASP A 243 -19.47 1.54 14.82
N PRO A 244 -19.53 1.11 13.55
CA PRO A 244 -19.50 2.02 12.39
C PRO A 244 -20.69 2.98 12.31
N SER A 245 -21.73 2.79 13.12
CA SER A 245 -22.90 3.68 13.16
C SER A 245 -22.66 4.97 13.98
N ARG A 246 -21.52 5.09 14.67
CA ARG A 246 -21.13 6.27 15.46
C ARG A 246 -20.75 7.45 14.57
N THR A 247 -21.77 8.09 13.97
CA THR A 247 -21.58 9.27 13.10
C THR A 247 -20.92 10.44 13.82
N ASP A 248 -21.11 10.56 15.14
CA ASP A 248 -20.45 11.56 15.97
C ASP A 248 -18.92 11.39 15.98
N LEU A 249 -18.43 10.16 16.03
CA LEU A 249 -16.99 9.86 15.94
C LEU A 249 -16.45 10.05 14.54
N ALA A 250 -17.20 9.60 13.52
CA ALA A 250 -16.84 9.83 12.12
C ALA A 250 -16.66 11.32 11.83
N TRP A 251 -17.54 12.17 12.30
CA TRP A 251 -17.45 13.63 12.17
C TRP A 251 -16.26 14.21 12.92
N GLN A 252 -15.98 13.75 14.15
CA GLN A 252 -14.81 14.20 14.92
C GLN A 252 -13.49 13.81 14.26
N LEU A 253 -13.45 12.67 13.59
CA LEU A 253 -12.28 12.21 12.83
C LEU A 253 -12.24 12.83 11.41
N GLY A 254 -13.35 13.41 10.95
CA GLY A 254 -13.51 13.99 9.62
C GLY A 254 -13.38 12.92 8.52
N ILE A 255 -14.08 11.81 8.69
CA ILE A 255 -14.13 10.67 7.78
C ILE A 255 -15.56 10.30 7.44
N ASP A 256 -15.72 9.61 6.33
CA ASP A 256 -17.01 9.13 5.83
C ASP A 256 -16.88 7.72 5.22
N GLU A 257 -17.75 7.38 4.28
CA GLU A 257 -17.85 6.04 3.72
C GLU A 257 -16.58 5.56 3.01
N ASP A 258 -15.76 6.44 2.44
CA ASP A 258 -14.49 6.09 1.78
C ASP A 258 -13.52 5.36 2.72
N ILE A 259 -13.61 5.68 4.01
CA ILE A 259 -12.78 5.11 5.06
C ILE A 259 -13.48 3.96 5.77
N ILE A 260 -14.80 4.10 6.03
CA ILE A 260 -15.56 3.17 6.86
C ILE A 260 -15.95 1.92 6.08
N ASP A 261 -16.40 2.07 4.82
CA ASP A 261 -16.86 0.96 3.99
C ASP A 261 -15.71 0.28 3.24
N ASP A 262 -15.43 -0.98 3.61
CA ASP A 262 -14.40 -1.80 2.93
C ASP A 262 -14.61 -1.89 1.43
N THR A 263 -15.87 -1.97 0.97
CA THR A 263 -16.17 -2.19 -0.46
C THR A 263 -15.84 -0.97 -1.29
N ILE A 264 -15.90 0.22 -0.70
CA ILE A 264 -15.48 1.48 -1.31
C ILE A 264 -13.96 1.63 -1.19
N ARG A 265 -13.41 1.42 0.01
CA ARG A 265 -11.98 1.55 0.28
C ARG A 265 -11.12 0.64 -0.58
N GLN A 266 -11.54 -0.62 -0.76
CA GLN A 266 -10.82 -1.68 -1.46
C GLN A 266 -11.15 -1.78 -2.96
N THR A 267 -11.85 -0.81 -3.52
CA THR A 267 -12.33 -0.82 -4.93
C THR A 267 -11.21 -1.05 -5.93
N ASP A 268 -10.09 -0.37 -5.77
CA ASP A 268 -8.91 -0.44 -6.63
C ASP A 268 -8.26 -1.83 -6.65
N PHE A 269 -8.05 -2.42 -5.49
CA PHE A 269 -7.55 -3.79 -5.40
C PHE A 269 -8.54 -4.82 -5.97
N ARG A 270 -9.83 -4.68 -5.66
CA ARG A 270 -10.88 -5.52 -6.24
C ARG A 270 -10.88 -5.44 -7.77
N ASN A 271 -10.69 -4.24 -8.32
CA ASN A 271 -10.61 -4.04 -9.77
C ASN A 271 -9.34 -4.66 -10.36
N TRP A 272 -8.21 -4.61 -9.65
CA TRP A 272 -7.00 -5.32 -10.06
C TRP A 272 -7.21 -6.84 -10.09
N ILE A 273 -7.88 -7.43 -9.10
CA ILE A 273 -8.24 -8.85 -9.12
C ILE A 273 -9.11 -9.20 -10.34
N LYS A 274 -10.10 -8.34 -10.68
CA LYS A 274 -10.91 -8.54 -11.89
C LYS A 274 -10.05 -8.50 -13.16
N PHE A 275 -9.11 -7.56 -13.23
CA PHE A 275 -8.17 -7.43 -14.35
C PHE A 275 -7.34 -8.70 -14.49
N VAL A 276 -6.75 -9.22 -13.42
CA VAL A 276 -5.94 -10.46 -13.43
C VAL A 276 -6.78 -11.67 -13.86
N LYS A 277 -8.02 -11.78 -13.38
CA LYS A 277 -8.92 -12.90 -13.73
C LYS A 277 -9.34 -12.95 -15.20
N ASN A 278 -9.34 -11.81 -15.88
CA ASN A 278 -9.77 -11.66 -17.27
C ASN A 278 -8.58 -11.71 -18.26
N ARG A 279 -7.36 -11.89 -17.77
CA ARG A 279 -6.15 -11.98 -18.57
C ARG A 279 -5.79 -13.44 -18.90
#